data_a450cd4f7b810b306123589377b1c242
#
_entry.id   a450cd4f7b810b306123589377b1c242
#
_cell.length_a   1.000
_cell.length_b   1.000
_cell.length_c   1.000
_cell.angle_alpha   90.00
_cell.angle_beta   90.00
_cell.angle_gamma   90.00
#
_symmetry.space_group_name_H-M   'P 1'
#
loop_
_entity.id
_entity.type
_entity.pdbx_description
1 polymer ?
#
loop_
_entity_poly.entity_id
_entity_poly.type
_entity_poly.pdbx_seq_one_letter_code
_entity_poly.pdbx_strand_id
1 'polypeptide(L)'
;MRSWLTIFLPKDEFKRNSIISFLAEAAVILFAFFILMTISLNFISVGVDVMIITSIGIFIFYVLGRYTISGIEYADVYSNQEYEAILKSLIFRSVFFVVLLGLGYAFLVEFPNTFTDYIFNIGVPLTAGLLYFLINFISLKQSYKKNKELL
;
A
#
# COMPACT_ATOMS: atom_id res chain seq x y z
N MET A 1 -4.19 29.10 6.43
CA MET A 1 -5.35 28.31 5.95
C MET A 1 -5.14 26.86 6.32
N ARG A 2 -6.07 26.22 7.05
CA ARG A 2 -5.99 24.77 7.29
C ARG A 2 -6.46 24.06 6.02
N SER A 3 -5.59 23.24 5.43
CA SER A 3 -5.95 22.45 4.26
C SER A 3 -7.01 21.39 4.65
N TRP A 4 -8.02 21.19 3.81
CA TRP A 4 -9.01 20.12 3.97
C TRP A 4 -8.35 18.72 4.01
N LEU A 5 -7.17 18.57 3.42
CA LEU A 5 -6.36 17.34 3.49
C LEU A 5 -6.03 16.92 4.92
N THR A 6 -6.00 17.85 5.89
CA THR A 6 -5.69 17.52 7.29
C THR A 6 -6.72 16.60 7.93
N ILE A 7 -7.92 16.46 7.34
CA ILE A 7 -8.97 15.54 7.82
C ILE A 7 -8.56 14.07 7.60
N PHE A 8 -7.84 13.79 6.51
CA PHE A 8 -7.41 12.45 6.12
C PHE A 8 -6.01 12.09 6.60
N LEU A 9 -5.28 13.06 7.15
CA LEU A 9 -3.89 12.87 7.55
C LEU A 9 -3.79 12.57 9.05
N PRO A 10 -2.76 11.81 9.48
CA PRO A 10 -2.54 11.52 10.89
C PRO A 10 -2.33 12.81 11.69
N LYS A 11 -2.65 12.74 13.00
CA LYS A 11 -2.46 13.87 13.93
C LYS A 11 -0.97 14.13 14.20
N ASP A 12 -0.16 13.11 14.11
CA ASP A 12 1.29 13.19 14.23
C ASP A 12 1.88 14.09 13.13
N GLU A 13 2.61 15.13 13.54
CA GLU A 13 3.12 16.16 12.64
C GLU A 13 4.20 15.62 11.71
N PHE A 14 5.08 14.76 12.21
CA PHE A 14 6.15 14.16 11.42
C PHE A 14 5.59 13.22 10.34
N LYS A 15 4.67 12.31 10.73
CA LYS A 15 3.99 11.42 9.79
C LYS A 15 3.21 12.22 8.75
N ARG A 16 2.49 13.25 9.19
CA ARG A 16 1.71 14.11 8.30
C ARG A 16 2.57 14.80 7.24
N ASN A 17 3.67 15.42 7.65
CA ASN A 17 4.56 16.12 6.73
C ASN A 17 5.23 15.16 5.75
N SER A 18 5.62 13.96 6.20
CA SER A 18 6.17 12.93 5.34
C SER A 18 5.15 12.48 4.28
N ILE A 19 3.90 12.23 4.68
CA ILE A 19 2.84 11.81 3.74
C ILE A 19 2.55 12.93 2.73
N ILE A 20 2.50 14.19 3.15
CA ILE A 20 2.31 15.34 2.25
C ILE A 20 3.46 15.40 1.22
N SER A 21 4.69 15.17 1.64
CA SER A 21 5.84 15.12 0.72
C SER A 21 5.69 13.99 -0.30
N PHE A 22 5.28 12.79 0.14
CA PHE A 22 5.08 11.66 -0.78
C PHE A 22 3.95 11.92 -1.79
N LEU A 23 2.87 12.57 -1.36
CA LEU A 23 1.78 12.97 -2.24
C LEU A 23 2.25 14.03 -3.26
N ALA A 24 3.06 14.99 -2.83
CA ALA A 24 3.62 16.00 -3.72
C ALA A 24 4.59 15.39 -4.75
N GLU A 25 5.47 14.48 -4.31
CA GLU A 25 6.37 13.73 -5.20
C GLU A 25 5.56 12.90 -6.23
N ALA A 26 4.51 12.20 -5.78
CA ALA A 26 3.63 11.43 -6.65
C ALA A 26 2.91 12.31 -7.68
N ALA A 27 2.47 13.51 -7.28
CA ALA A 27 1.83 14.47 -8.19
C ALA A 27 2.81 14.95 -9.28
N VAL A 28 4.06 15.20 -8.94
CA VAL A 28 5.10 15.57 -9.93
C VAL A 28 5.36 14.42 -10.91
N ILE A 29 5.43 13.20 -10.42
CA ILE A 29 5.61 11.99 -11.26
C ILE A 29 4.43 11.83 -12.21
N LEU A 30 3.19 11.99 -11.72
CA LEU A 30 2.00 11.95 -12.57
C LEU A 30 2.01 13.04 -13.63
N PHE A 31 2.41 14.25 -13.28
CA PHE A 31 2.52 15.34 -14.23
C PHE A 31 3.51 15.01 -15.36
N ALA A 32 4.69 14.50 -15.01
CA ALA A 32 5.68 14.03 -15.98
C ALA A 32 5.12 12.88 -16.85
N PHE A 33 4.42 11.92 -16.24
CA PHE A 33 3.75 10.83 -16.96
C PHE A 33 2.75 11.36 -17.99
N PHE A 34 1.90 12.33 -17.63
CA PHE A 34 0.94 12.90 -18.56
C PHE A 34 1.58 13.66 -19.72
N ILE A 35 2.70 14.37 -19.47
CA ILE A 35 3.47 14.99 -20.56
C ILE A 35 3.99 13.92 -21.53
N LEU A 36 4.62 12.85 -21.00
CA LEU A 36 5.13 11.76 -21.82
C LEU A 36 4.02 11.06 -22.61
N MET A 37 2.87 10.81 -21.99
CA MET A 37 1.71 10.22 -22.64
C MET A 37 1.17 11.11 -23.76
N THR A 38 1.07 12.43 -23.52
CA THR A 38 0.61 13.38 -24.56
C THR A 38 1.52 13.35 -25.79
N ILE A 39 2.84 13.25 -25.58
CA ILE A 39 3.79 13.10 -26.70
C ILE A 39 3.60 11.75 -27.38
N SER A 40 3.47 10.66 -26.61
CA SER A 40 3.34 9.28 -27.11
C SER A 40 2.08 9.05 -27.95
N LEU A 41 0.99 9.75 -27.65
CA LEU A 41 -0.28 9.65 -28.40
C LEU A 41 -0.15 10.07 -29.87
N ASN A 42 0.89 10.81 -30.25
CA ASN A 42 1.19 11.10 -31.66
C ASN A 42 1.74 9.88 -32.42
N PHE A 43 2.24 8.86 -31.71
CA PHE A 43 2.90 7.69 -32.28
C PHE A 43 2.16 6.39 -32.00
N ILE A 44 1.41 6.32 -30.90
CA ILE A 44 0.76 5.10 -30.41
C ILE A 44 -0.67 5.43 -29.99
N SER A 45 -1.63 4.62 -30.44
CA SER A 45 -3.02 4.73 -29.98
C SER A 45 -3.16 3.98 -28.63
N VAL A 46 -3.27 4.70 -27.54
CA VAL A 46 -3.53 4.13 -26.19
C VAL A 46 -4.96 4.43 -25.80
N GLY A 47 -5.70 3.43 -25.33
CA GLY A 47 -7.06 3.59 -24.82
C GLY A 47 -7.09 4.47 -23.56
N VAL A 48 -8.11 5.31 -23.44
CA VAL A 48 -8.30 6.21 -22.28
C VAL A 48 -8.35 5.42 -20.98
N ASP A 49 -8.99 4.24 -20.99
CA ASP A 49 -9.08 3.35 -19.82
C ASP A 49 -7.70 2.90 -19.32
N VAL A 50 -6.83 2.53 -20.24
CA VAL A 50 -5.44 2.12 -19.92
C VAL A 50 -4.67 3.29 -19.31
N MET A 51 -4.83 4.50 -19.85
CA MET A 51 -4.19 5.70 -19.30
C MET A 51 -4.64 5.99 -17.87
N ILE A 52 -5.94 5.91 -17.61
CA ILE A 52 -6.51 6.18 -16.27
C ILE A 52 -6.02 5.13 -15.28
N ILE A 53 -6.14 3.84 -15.62
CA ILE A 53 -5.73 2.74 -14.72
C ILE A 53 -4.23 2.83 -14.41
N THR A 54 -3.40 3.10 -15.43
CA THR A 54 -1.96 3.25 -15.26
C THR A 54 -1.61 4.44 -14.37
N SER A 55 -2.29 5.58 -14.55
CA SER A 55 -2.10 6.78 -13.71
C SER A 55 -2.41 6.52 -12.25
N ILE A 56 -3.55 5.88 -11.97
CA ILE A 56 -3.96 5.49 -10.62
C ILE A 56 -2.94 4.51 -10.03
N GLY A 57 -2.50 3.53 -10.83
CA GLY A 57 -1.48 2.57 -10.43
C GLY A 57 -0.17 3.25 -10.03
N ILE A 58 0.38 4.11 -10.87
CA ILE A 58 1.61 4.87 -10.61
C ILE A 58 1.48 5.64 -9.29
N PHE A 59 0.37 6.36 -9.09
CA PHE A 59 0.14 7.14 -7.88
C PHE A 59 0.14 6.26 -6.62
N ILE A 60 -0.69 5.22 -6.63
CA ILE A 60 -0.84 4.32 -5.48
C ILE A 60 0.47 3.60 -5.16
N PHE A 61 1.12 3.00 -6.15
CA PHE A 61 2.38 2.26 -5.94
C PHE A 61 3.50 3.16 -5.45
N TYR A 62 3.58 4.39 -5.97
CA TYR A 62 4.58 5.35 -5.51
C TYR A 62 4.37 5.73 -4.04
N VAL A 63 3.16 6.17 -3.69
CA VAL A 63 2.84 6.60 -2.32
C VAL A 63 3.00 5.45 -1.33
N LEU A 64 2.46 4.26 -1.63
CA LEU A 64 2.60 3.09 -0.78
C LEU A 64 4.06 2.64 -0.65
N GLY A 65 4.82 2.62 -1.74
CA GLY A 65 6.23 2.27 -1.72
C GLY A 65 7.06 3.23 -0.85
N ARG A 66 6.87 4.54 -1.04
CA ARG A 66 7.54 5.56 -0.21
C ARG A 66 7.15 5.46 1.26
N TYR A 67 5.85 5.27 1.54
CA TYR A 67 5.36 5.09 2.90
C TYR A 67 6.01 3.87 3.58
N THR A 68 6.00 2.73 2.89
CA THR A 68 6.56 1.46 3.38
C THR A 68 8.06 1.58 3.67
N ILE A 69 8.83 2.18 2.74
CA ILE A 69 10.29 2.28 2.85
C ILE A 69 10.71 3.39 3.83
N SER A 70 9.86 4.39 4.04
CA SER A 70 10.17 5.53 4.93
C SER A 70 10.37 5.13 6.39
N GLY A 71 9.78 4.02 6.84
CA GLY A 71 9.86 3.55 8.23
C GLY A 71 9.17 4.49 9.22
N ILE A 72 8.12 5.21 8.80
CA ILE A 72 7.37 6.12 9.67
C ILE A 72 6.20 5.45 10.37
N GLU A 73 5.80 4.25 9.96
CA GLU A 73 4.61 3.57 10.48
C GLU A 73 4.75 3.16 11.94
N TYR A 74 5.88 2.57 12.29
CA TYR A 74 6.17 2.01 13.61
C TYR A 74 7.21 2.87 14.35
N ALA A 75 6.88 4.14 14.58
CA ALA A 75 7.81 5.12 15.17
C ALA A 75 8.27 4.75 16.59
N ASP A 76 7.49 3.96 17.33
CA ASP A 76 7.72 3.65 18.75
C ASP A 76 8.43 2.29 18.97
N VAL A 77 9.02 1.70 17.94
CA VAL A 77 9.69 0.38 18.03
C VAL A 77 11.19 0.57 18.19
N TYR A 78 11.67 0.48 19.42
CA TYR A 78 13.09 0.66 19.76
C TYR A 78 13.77 -0.62 20.23
N SER A 79 13.02 -1.57 20.81
CA SER A 79 13.54 -2.81 21.38
C SER A 79 13.22 -4.05 20.57
N ASN A 80 14.03 -5.12 20.74
CA ASN A 80 13.73 -6.43 20.13
C ASN A 80 12.39 -6.99 20.61
N GLN A 81 12.03 -6.74 21.89
CA GLN A 81 10.77 -7.24 22.44
C GLN A 81 9.56 -6.60 21.76
N GLU A 82 9.61 -5.27 21.55
CA GLU A 82 8.55 -4.54 20.83
C GLU A 82 8.46 -5.00 19.38
N TYR A 83 9.60 -5.19 18.72
CA TYR A 83 9.64 -5.70 17.34
C TYR A 83 8.96 -7.06 17.22
N GLU A 84 9.30 -8.03 18.11
CA GLU A 84 8.70 -9.36 18.11
C GLU A 84 7.21 -9.33 18.45
N ALA A 85 6.79 -8.49 19.39
CA ALA A 85 5.40 -8.33 19.76
C ALA A 85 4.56 -7.81 18.58
N ILE A 86 5.07 -6.80 17.88
CA ILE A 86 4.40 -6.25 16.70
C ILE A 86 4.41 -7.24 15.56
N LEU A 87 5.51 -7.98 15.35
CA LEU A 87 5.59 -9.02 14.32
C LEU A 87 4.53 -10.11 14.53
N LYS A 88 4.37 -10.58 15.76
CA LYS A 88 3.31 -11.55 16.10
C LYS A 88 1.92 -10.99 15.84
N SER A 89 1.68 -9.74 16.24
CA SER A 89 0.42 -9.05 15.95
C SER A 89 0.16 -8.90 14.45
N LEU A 90 1.20 -8.63 13.67
CA LEU A 90 1.15 -8.51 12.22
C LEU A 90 0.75 -9.82 11.55
N ILE A 91 1.36 -10.94 11.95
CA ILE A 91 1.00 -12.27 11.46
C ILE A 91 -0.47 -12.55 11.76
N PHE A 92 -0.91 -12.32 13.00
CA PHE A 92 -2.31 -12.52 13.36
C PHE A 92 -3.28 -11.68 12.54
N ARG A 93 -2.99 -10.37 12.38
CA ARG A 93 -3.78 -9.46 11.55
C ARG A 93 -3.84 -9.89 10.08
N SER A 94 -2.73 -10.38 9.54
CA SER A 94 -2.66 -10.86 8.15
C SER A 94 -3.51 -12.11 7.94
N VAL A 95 -3.44 -13.05 8.86
CA VAL A 95 -4.29 -14.26 8.83
C VAL A 95 -5.77 -13.87 8.94
N PHE A 96 -6.10 -12.99 9.89
CA PHE A 96 -7.47 -12.50 10.05
C PHE A 96 -7.98 -11.77 8.80
N PHE A 97 -7.13 -10.98 8.16
CA PHE A 97 -7.44 -10.30 6.89
C PHE A 97 -7.74 -11.29 5.76
N VAL A 98 -6.93 -12.36 5.62
CA VAL A 98 -7.18 -13.44 4.65
C VAL A 98 -8.54 -14.10 4.89
N VAL A 99 -8.84 -14.42 6.16
CA VAL A 99 -10.12 -15.06 6.53
C VAL A 99 -11.31 -14.14 6.21
N LEU A 100 -11.21 -12.85 6.59
CA LEU A 100 -12.27 -11.87 6.29
C LEU A 100 -12.48 -11.70 4.79
N LEU A 101 -11.39 -11.56 4.03
CA LEU A 101 -11.47 -11.46 2.57
C LEU A 101 -12.04 -12.72 1.95
N GLY A 102 -11.60 -13.89 2.41
CA GLY A 102 -12.12 -15.18 1.92
C GLY A 102 -13.62 -15.35 2.18
N LEU A 103 -14.07 -14.99 3.37
CA LEU A 103 -15.50 -14.99 3.70
C LEU A 103 -16.26 -13.97 2.85
N GLY A 104 -15.76 -12.73 2.74
CA GLY A 104 -16.37 -11.69 1.91
C GLY A 104 -16.48 -12.11 0.45
N TYR A 105 -15.43 -12.73 -0.07
CA TYR A 105 -15.40 -13.23 -1.44
C TYR A 105 -16.42 -14.38 -1.64
N ALA A 106 -16.51 -15.30 -0.68
CA ALA A 106 -17.48 -16.39 -0.71
C ALA A 106 -18.95 -15.92 -0.66
N PHE A 107 -19.22 -14.75 -0.05
CA PHE A 107 -20.57 -14.16 -0.02
C PHE A 107 -20.90 -13.35 -1.29
N LEU A 108 -19.90 -12.78 -1.96
CA LEU A 108 -20.11 -11.87 -3.09
C LEU A 108 -20.00 -12.57 -4.45
N VAL A 109 -19.29 -13.70 -4.50
CA VAL A 109 -19.05 -14.48 -5.71
C VAL A 109 -19.85 -15.78 -5.59
N GLU A 110 -20.43 -16.23 -6.69
CA GLU A 110 -21.14 -17.51 -6.74
C GLU A 110 -20.23 -18.66 -6.27
N PHE A 111 -20.84 -19.68 -5.67
CA PHE A 111 -20.10 -20.86 -5.21
C PHE A 111 -19.29 -21.46 -6.37
N PRO A 112 -18.02 -21.81 -6.14
CA PRO A 112 -17.13 -22.28 -7.18
C PRO A 112 -17.66 -23.60 -7.75
N ASN A 113 -17.88 -23.63 -9.05
CA ASN A 113 -18.38 -24.80 -9.79
C ASN A 113 -17.27 -25.52 -10.56
N THR A 114 -16.14 -24.83 -10.80
CA THR A 114 -14.99 -25.37 -11.52
C THR A 114 -13.72 -25.33 -10.67
N PHE A 115 -12.75 -26.17 -10.99
CA PHE A 115 -11.44 -26.16 -10.33
C PHE A 115 -10.75 -24.78 -10.42
N THR A 116 -10.95 -24.09 -11.53
CA THR A 116 -10.42 -22.74 -11.75
C THR A 116 -11.04 -21.73 -10.77
N ASP A 117 -12.35 -21.82 -10.50
CA ASP A 117 -13.03 -20.95 -9.56
C ASP A 117 -12.51 -21.15 -8.13
N TYR A 118 -12.22 -22.40 -7.73
CA TYR A 118 -11.59 -22.69 -6.42
C TYR A 118 -10.21 -22.04 -6.29
N ILE A 119 -9.39 -22.10 -7.37
CA ILE A 119 -8.07 -21.46 -7.36
C ILE A 119 -8.21 -19.95 -7.17
N PHE A 120 -9.14 -19.28 -7.85
CA PHE A 120 -9.37 -17.85 -7.69
C PHE A 120 -9.94 -17.51 -6.32
N ASN A 121 -10.93 -18.26 -5.82
CA ASN A 121 -11.57 -18.00 -4.53
C ASN A 121 -10.60 -18.10 -3.35
N ILE A 122 -9.61 -18.98 -3.43
CA ILE A 122 -8.58 -19.14 -2.41
C ILE A 122 -7.35 -18.27 -2.72
N GLY A 123 -6.93 -18.24 -3.99
CA GLY A 123 -5.72 -17.57 -4.43
C GLY A 123 -5.76 -16.05 -4.24
N VAL A 124 -6.89 -15.41 -4.53
CA VAL A 124 -7.03 -13.95 -4.38
C VAL A 124 -6.90 -13.50 -2.92
N PRO A 125 -7.65 -14.07 -1.95
CA PRO A 125 -7.46 -13.73 -0.54
C PRO A 125 -6.06 -14.01 -0.01
N LEU A 126 -5.47 -15.15 -0.38
CA LEU A 126 -4.10 -15.50 0.03
C LEU A 126 -3.07 -14.52 -0.51
N THR A 127 -3.16 -14.18 -1.79
CA THR A 127 -2.23 -13.23 -2.42
C THR A 127 -2.35 -11.83 -1.80
N ALA A 128 -3.57 -11.37 -1.59
CA ALA A 128 -3.84 -10.09 -0.93
C ALA A 128 -3.30 -10.07 0.51
N GLY A 129 -3.51 -11.14 1.27
CA GLY A 129 -2.99 -11.27 2.64
C GLY A 129 -1.48 -11.34 2.69
N LEU A 130 -0.84 -12.02 1.74
CA LEU A 130 0.61 -12.06 1.61
C LEU A 130 1.18 -10.67 1.29
N LEU A 131 0.59 -9.95 0.36
CA LEU A 131 0.99 -8.58 0.04
C LEU A 131 0.81 -7.64 1.24
N TYR A 132 -0.32 -7.74 1.95
CA TYR A 132 -0.57 -7.00 3.18
C TYR A 132 0.52 -7.28 4.23
N PHE A 133 0.86 -8.56 4.46
CA PHE A 133 1.92 -8.94 5.37
C PHE A 133 3.26 -8.38 4.95
N LEU A 134 3.67 -8.54 3.68
CA LEU A 134 4.96 -8.09 3.18
C LEU A 134 5.14 -6.58 3.29
N ILE A 135 4.14 -5.79 2.92
CA ILE A 135 4.18 -4.33 3.01
C ILE A 135 4.41 -3.89 4.46
N ASN A 136 3.62 -4.45 5.40
CA ASN A 136 3.73 -4.10 6.81
C ASN A 136 5.03 -4.63 7.44
N PHE A 137 5.49 -5.81 7.05
CA PHE A 137 6.76 -6.38 7.52
C PHE A 137 7.96 -5.53 7.08
N ILE A 138 7.99 -5.09 5.82
CA ILE A 138 9.04 -4.21 5.32
C ILE A 138 9.01 -2.88 6.08
N SER A 139 7.83 -2.31 6.28
CA SER A 139 7.66 -1.07 7.03
C SER A 139 8.14 -1.20 8.47
N LEU A 140 7.77 -2.28 9.18
CA LEU A 140 8.23 -2.59 10.52
C LEU A 140 9.76 -2.70 10.59
N LYS A 141 10.35 -3.44 9.66
CA LYS A 141 11.81 -3.62 9.60
C LYS A 141 12.55 -2.30 9.37
N GLN A 142 12.03 -1.44 8.48
CA GLN A 142 12.62 -0.14 8.21
C GLN A 142 12.48 0.82 9.40
N SER A 143 11.31 0.84 10.05
CA SER A 143 11.08 1.63 11.26
C SER A 143 12.05 1.21 12.37
N TYR A 144 12.16 -0.08 12.65
CA TYR A 144 13.05 -0.62 13.66
C TYR A 144 14.53 -0.28 13.39
N LYS A 145 14.96 -0.43 12.12
CA LYS A 145 16.33 -0.06 11.72
C LYS A 145 16.62 1.40 11.99
N LYS A 146 15.75 2.31 11.55
CA LYS A 146 15.90 3.75 11.76
C LYS A 146 15.92 4.14 13.25
N ASN A 147 14.99 3.56 14.03
CA ASN A 147 14.90 3.88 15.45
C ASN A 147 16.15 3.40 16.21
N LYS A 148 16.73 2.28 15.81
CA LYS A 148 17.98 1.77 16.40
C LYS A 148 19.20 2.65 16.06
N GLU A 149 19.20 3.32 14.93
CA GLU A 149 20.27 4.26 14.54
C GLU A 149 20.20 5.59 15.31
N LEU A 150 19.07 5.86 15.99
CA LEU A 150 18.87 7.07 16.80
C LEU A 150 19.23 6.89 18.29
N LEU A 151 19.51 5.66 18.73
CA LEU A 151 19.95 5.30 20.09
C LEU A 151 21.45 5.18 20.17
#